data_6337e836a9ec6e8a51eee5ac1e1d069b
#
_entry.id   6337e836a9ec6e8a51eee5ac1e1d069b
#
_cell.length_a   1.000
_cell.length_b   1.000
_cell.length_c   1.000
_cell.angle_alpha   90.00
_cell.angle_beta   90.00
_cell.angle_gamma   90.00
#
_symmetry.space_group_name_H-M   'P 1'
#
loop_
_entity.id
_entity.type
_entity.pdbx_description
1 polymer ?
#
loop_
_entity_poly.entity_id
_entity_poly.type
_entity_poly.pdbx_seq_one_letter_code
_entity_poly.pdbx_strand_id
1 'polypeptide(L)'
;LYSGHKLPSVNELCTGCSILDKSKACHSYLDYESLQESPVLFLSDSLCYRFGKVHPFSDKELDLIKSVYSEDFVSAASVKCPSVKEGDMSPDNMKLCRVHLEATIDKVKPKLVFPCGNLAMKMLIRKSGITKKRGSSYEFTSNAGHPCVVVPIYHPYAVLTEPKHKYLFEIDIKNAY
;
A
#
# COMPACT_ATOMS: atom_id res chain seq x y z
N LEU A 1 5.68 10.01 18.98
CA LEU A 1 4.30 10.08 19.50
C LEU A 1 3.57 11.21 18.77
N TYR A 2 2.98 10.91 17.62
CA TYR A 2 2.10 11.84 16.92
C TYR A 2 0.67 11.62 17.43
N SER A 3 0.26 12.45 18.37
CA SER A 3 -1.13 12.55 18.80
C SER A 3 -1.88 13.39 17.75
N GLY A 4 -2.66 12.73 16.96
CA GLY A 4 -3.79 13.18 16.16
C GLY A 4 -3.75 14.55 15.49
N HIS A 5 -4.08 14.59 14.20
CA HIS A 5 -4.79 15.62 13.45
C HIS A 5 -4.05 16.44 12.39
N LYS A 6 -2.74 16.34 12.22
CA LYS A 6 -2.10 16.88 11.01
C LYS A 6 -0.85 16.07 10.71
N LEU A 7 -0.79 15.42 9.54
CA LEU A 7 0.50 14.96 9.04
C LEU A 7 1.43 16.18 8.95
N PRO A 8 2.67 16.08 9.47
CA PRO A 8 3.67 17.10 9.22
C PRO A 8 3.76 17.35 7.70
N SER A 9 4.15 18.56 7.33
CA SER A 9 4.30 18.88 5.91
C SER A 9 5.22 17.86 5.26
N VAL A 10 4.96 17.53 4.01
CA VAL A 10 5.75 16.59 3.19
C VAL A 10 7.26 16.86 3.31
N ASN A 11 7.65 18.12 3.41
CA ASN A 11 9.05 18.55 3.52
C ASN A 11 9.73 18.14 4.83
N GLU A 12 9.00 18.04 5.94
CA GLU A 12 9.60 17.72 7.25
C GLU A 12 9.88 16.23 7.44
N LEU A 13 8.94 15.36 7.02
CA LEU A 13 9.09 13.90 7.18
C LEU A 13 9.98 13.26 6.12
N CYS A 14 10.02 13.84 4.92
CA CYS A 14 10.80 13.31 3.80
C CYS A 14 12.22 13.88 3.70
N THR A 15 12.62 14.77 4.61
CA THR A 15 13.99 15.31 4.66
C THR A 15 15.01 14.19 4.82
N GLY A 16 16.00 14.15 3.91
CA GLY A 16 17.02 13.09 3.87
C GLY A 16 16.60 11.79 3.18
N CYS A 17 15.42 11.75 2.56
CA CYS A 17 14.99 10.60 1.76
C CYS A 17 15.55 10.69 0.33
N SER A 18 16.42 9.75 -0.05
CA SER A 18 17.01 9.70 -1.40
C SER A 18 15.99 9.41 -2.51
N ILE A 19 14.82 8.89 -2.17
CA ILE A 19 13.72 8.69 -3.12
C ILE A 19 13.09 10.03 -3.51
N LEU A 20 12.89 10.92 -2.55
CA LEU A 20 12.34 12.25 -2.82
C LEU A 20 13.22 13.02 -3.81
N ASP A 21 14.54 12.96 -3.65
CA ASP A 21 15.50 13.62 -4.54
C ASP A 21 15.41 13.08 -5.97
N LYS A 22 15.18 11.78 -6.13
CA LYS A 22 15.03 11.11 -7.44
C LYS A 22 13.66 11.34 -8.07
N SER A 23 12.59 11.23 -7.28
CA SER A 23 11.21 11.32 -7.77
C SER A 23 10.73 12.75 -7.98
N LYS A 24 11.42 13.73 -7.39
CA LYS A 24 11.07 15.17 -7.36
C LYS A 24 9.65 15.46 -6.83
N ALA A 25 8.96 14.47 -6.29
CA ALA A 25 7.60 14.62 -5.77
C ALA A 25 7.26 13.55 -4.74
N CYS A 26 6.81 13.96 -3.56
CA CYS A 26 6.12 13.10 -2.62
C CYS A 26 4.65 13.54 -2.55
N HIS A 27 3.75 12.58 -2.72
CA HIS A 27 2.31 12.83 -2.77
C HIS A 27 1.57 12.37 -1.51
N SER A 28 2.27 12.23 -0.38
CA SER A 28 1.67 11.75 0.87
C SER A 28 0.45 12.55 1.31
N TYR A 29 0.49 13.86 1.15
CA TYR A 29 -0.60 14.75 1.53
C TYR A 29 -1.84 14.54 0.65
N LEU A 30 -1.68 14.54 -0.67
CA LEU A 30 -2.79 14.39 -1.63
C LEU A 30 -3.49 13.04 -1.51
N ASP A 31 -2.71 11.99 -1.32
CA ASP A 31 -3.23 10.64 -1.11
C ASP A 31 -4.01 10.57 0.22
N TYR A 32 -3.45 11.13 1.29
CA TYR A 32 -4.05 11.11 2.62
C TYR A 32 -5.38 11.87 2.72
N GLU A 33 -5.48 13.05 2.12
CA GLU A 33 -6.71 13.87 2.19
C GLU A 33 -7.92 13.19 1.54
N SER A 34 -7.69 12.40 0.48
CA SER A 34 -8.75 11.70 -0.23
C SER A 34 -9.24 10.42 0.45
N LEU A 35 -8.51 9.92 1.48
CA LEU A 35 -8.85 8.68 2.14
C LEU A 35 -10.05 8.81 3.07
N GLN A 36 -10.91 7.78 3.05
CA GLN A 36 -12.05 7.63 3.94
C GLN A 36 -11.93 6.32 4.75
N GLU A 37 -12.70 6.20 5.81
CA GLU A 37 -12.79 4.94 6.58
C GLU A 37 -13.36 3.83 5.69
N SER A 38 -12.77 2.65 5.76
CA SER A 38 -13.22 1.47 5.02
C SER A 38 -12.79 0.19 5.73
N PRO A 39 -13.63 -0.86 5.75
CA PRO A 39 -13.24 -2.14 6.33
C PRO A 39 -12.12 -2.85 5.57
N VAL A 40 -11.91 -2.52 4.28
CA VAL A 40 -10.89 -3.15 3.43
C VAL A 40 -10.02 -2.11 2.75
N LEU A 41 -8.71 -2.35 2.82
CA LEU A 41 -7.68 -1.54 2.19
C LEU A 41 -6.83 -2.39 1.25
N PHE A 42 -6.81 -2.04 -0.04
CA PHE A 42 -5.82 -2.56 -0.99
C PHE A 42 -4.62 -1.59 -1.06
N LEU A 43 -3.44 -2.11 -0.77
CA LEU A 43 -2.23 -1.34 -0.63
C LEU A 43 -1.25 -1.67 -1.75
N SER A 44 -1.04 -0.75 -2.70
CA SER A 44 -0.06 -0.93 -3.77
C SER A 44 1.39 -0.73 -3.29
N ASP A 45 2.35 -1.14 -4.10
CA ASP A 45 3.78 -0.94 -3.82
C ASP A 45 4.13 0.57 -3.79
N SER A 46 3.80 1.30 -4.84
CA SER A 46 4.03 2.74 -4.97
C SER A 46 2.93 3.39 -5.81
N LEU A 47 2.94 4.72 -5.91
CA LEU A 47 2.04 5.44 -6.78
C LEU A 47 2.42 5.26 -8.26
N CYS A 48 1.45 5.33 -9.13
CA CYS A 48 1.63 5.41 -10.59
C CYS A 48 1.05 6.70 -11.15
N TYR A 49 1.60 7.19 -12.28
CA TYR A 49 1.05 8.33 -13.00
C TYR A 49 -0.05 7.88 -13.96
N ARG A 50 -1.16 8.62 -13.96
CA ARG A 50 -2.25 8.44 -14.90
C ARG A 50 -2.91 9.80 -15.18
N PHE A 51 -2.93 10.20 -16.45
CA PHE A 51 -3.48 11.50 -16.89
C PHE A 51 -2.99 12.70 -16.06
N GLY A 52 -1.69 12.74 -15.77
CA GLY A 52 -1.06 13.81 -15.00
C GLY A 52 -1.35 13.79 -13.49
N LYS A 53 -2.07 12.78 -13.00
CA LYS A 53 -2.36 12.57 -11.56
C LYS A 53 -1.70 11.28 -11.07
N VAL A 54 -1.51 11.19 -9.76
CA VAL A 54 -0.97 9.99 -9.12
C VAL A 54 -2.09 9.15 -8.52
N HIS A 55 -1.98 7.84 -8.68
CA HIS A 55 -2.95 6.87 -8.18
C HIS A 55 -2.23 5.65 -7.61
N PRO A 56 -2.81 4.94 -6.63
CA PRO A 56 -2.25 3.68 -6.13
C PRO A 56 -2.21 2.57 -7.18
N PHE A 57 -3.22 2.50 -8.04
CA PHE A 57 -3.37 1.50 -9.09
C PHE A 57 -3.81 2.14 -10.40
N SER A 58 -3.44 1.52 -11.52
CA SER A 58 -4.00 1.84 -12.85
C SER A 58 -5.46 1.38 -12.97
N ASP A 59 -6.18 1.86 -14.01
CA ASP A 59 -7.58 1.43 -14.25
C ASP A 59 -7.69 -0.08 -14.42
N LYS A 60 -6.81 -0.70 -15.21
CA LYS A 60 -6.80 -2.15 -15.45
C LYS A 60 -6.56 -2.95 -14.16
N GLU A 61 -5.72 -2.44 -13.27
CA GLU A 61 -5.46 -3.07 -11.97
C GLU A 61 -6.65 -2.94 -11.04
N LEU A 62 -7.32 -1.78 -11.02
CA LEU A 62 -8.57 -1.59 -10.27
C LEU A 62 -9.70 -2.47 -10.81
N ASP A 63 -9.84 -2.57 -12.13
CA ASP A 63 -10.84 -3.44 -12.76
C ASP A 63 -10.61 -4.91 -12.40
N LEU A 64 -9.34 -5.35 -12.36
CA LEU A 64 -9.00 -6.70 -11.90
C LEU A 64 -9.38 -6.90 -10.43
N ILE A 65 -9.05 -5.96 -9.54
CA ILE A 65 -9.45 -6.04 -8.12
C ILE A 65 -10.97 -6.12 -8.01
N LYS A 66 -11.71 -5.23 -8.66
CA LYS A 66 -13.17 -5.20 -8.63
C LYS A 66 -13.83 -6.45 -9.23
N SER A 67 -13.17 -7.12 -10.18
CA SER A 67 -13.67 -8.37 -10.74
C SER A 67 -13.66 -9.54 -9.74
N VAL A 68 -12.86 -9.43 -8.67
CA VAL A 68 -12.71 -10.46 -7.63
C VAL A 68 -13.33 -10.04 -6.32
N TYR A 69 -13.24 -8.77 -5.97
CA TYR A 69 -13.78 -8.17 -4.75
C TYR A 69 -14.83 -7.13 -5.13
N SER A 70 -16.10 -7.46 -4.92
CA SER A 70 -17.25 -6.66 -5.38
C SER A 70 -17.74 -5.62 -4.36
N GLU A 71 -17.26 -5.67 -3.11
CA GLU A 71 -17.65 -4.73 -2.08
C GLU A 71 -16.79 -3.46 -2.12
N ASP A 72 -17.21 -2.45 -1.37
CA ASP A 72 -16.48 -1.18 -1.28
C ASP A 72 -15.13 -1.36 -0.57
N PHE A 73 -14.11 -0.76 -1.13
CA PHE A 73 -12.77 -0.73 -0.57
C PHE A 73 -12.08 0.61 -0.81
N VAL A 74 -11.07 0.89 -0.02
CA VAL A 74 -10.14 1.99 -0.25
C VAL A 74 -8.84 1.45 -0.85
N SER A 75 -8.22 2.21 -1.73
CA SER A 75 -6.89 1.93 -2.25
C SER A 75 -5.90 3.02 -1.87
N ALA A 76 -4.71 2.62 -1.47
CA ALA A 76 -3.61 3.52 -1.14
C ALA A 76 -2.27 2.92 -1.58
N ALA A 77 -1.19 3.72 -1.56
CA ALA A 77 0.15 3.24 -1.83
C ALA A 77 0.98 3.11 -0.55
N SER A 78 1.82 2.08 -0.47
CA SER A 78 2.74 1.89 0.65
C SER A 78 3.89 2.90 0.63
N VAL A 79 4.34 3.28 -0.58
CA VAL A 79 5.32 4.34 -0.81
C VAL A 79 4.63 5.49 -1.54
N LYS A 80 4.67 6.68 -0.95
CA LYS A 80 3.95 7.88 -1.44
C LYS A 80 4.66 8.63 -2.57
N CYS A 81 5.70 8.03 -3.14
CA CYS A 81 6.39 8.52 -4.33
C CYS A 81 6.04 7.65 -5.53
N PRO A 82 5.91 8.24 -6.74
CA PRO A 82 5.56 7.48 -7.93
C PRO A 82 6.73 6.64 -8.45
N SER A 83 6.39 5.49 -9.06
CA SER A 83 7.31 4.62 -9.79
C SER A 83 8.49 4.08 -8.99
N VAL A 84 8.35 3.94 -7.67
CA VAL A 84 9.37 3.37 -6.79
C VAL A 84 9.34 1.85 -6.85
N LYS A 85 10.51 1.23 -7.00
CA LYS A 85 10.68 -0.22 -6.99
C LYS A 85 11.26 -0.67 -5.65
N GLU A 86 11.13 -1.95 -5.32
CA GLU A 86 11.68 -2.51 -4.08
C GLU A 86 13.18 -2.25 -3.93
N GLY A 87 13.96 -2.36 -5.02
CA GLY A 87 15.41 -2.11 -5.02
C GLY A 87 15.82 -0.66 -4.76
N ASP A 88 14.89 0.29 -4.89
CA ASP A 88 15.14 1.70 -4.59
C ASP A 88 15.03 2.01 -3.09
N MET A 89 14.42 1.11 -2.32
CA MET A 89 14.09 1.32 -0.92
C MET A 89 15.18 0.79 0.03
N SER A 90 16.04 1.68 0.47
CA SER A 90 16.95 1.39 1.60
C SER A 90 16.17 1.21 2.91
N PRO A 91 16.74 0.55 3.94
CA PRO A 91 16.13 0.46 5.26
C PRO A 91 15.76 1.83 5.86
N ASP A 92 16.59 2.84 5.65
CA ASP A 92 16.35 4.20 6.14
C ASP A 92 15.18 4.86 5.41
N ASN A 93 15.12 4.75 4.07
CA ASN A 93 13.99 5.24 3.29
C ASN A 93 12.67 4.56 3.71
N MET A 94 12.71 3.24 3.94
CA MET A 94 11.53 2.51 4.44
C MET A 94 11.08 3.04 5.80
N LYS A 95 12.00 3.30 6.72
CA LYS A 95 11.68 3.84 8.04
C LYS A 95 11.02 5.22 7.95
N LEU A 96 11.55 6.11 7.12
CA LEU A 96 10.99 7.44 6.88
C LEU A 96 9.59 7.35 6.25
N CYS A 97 9.43 6.52 5.21
CA CYS A 97 8.17 6.41 4.49
C CYS A 97 7.07 5.68 5.29
N ARG A 98 7.45 4.81 6.23
CA ARG A 98 6.52 4.03 7.05
C ARG A 98 5.58 4.91 7.89
N VAL A 99 6.01 6.08 8.32
CA VAL A 99 5.15 7.02 9.06
C VAL A 99 3.90 7.39 8.24
N HIS A 100 4.06 7.62 6.93
CA HIS A 100 2.94 7.92 6.04
C HIS A 100 2.02 6.71 5.84
N LEU A 101 2.58 5.50 5.76
CA LEU A 101 1.81 4.27 5.65
C LEU A 101 0.97 4.04 6.91
N GLU A 102 1.55 4.21 8.08
CA GLU A 102 0.84 4.05 9.35
C GLU A 102 -0.27 5.08 9.52
N ALA A 103 -0.03 6.34 9.16
CA ALA A 103 -1.07 7.37 9.13
C ALA A 103 -2.22 7.00 8.16
N THR A 104 -1.91 6.37 7.03
CA THR A 104 -2.92 5.85 6.09
C THR A 104 -3.82 4.81 6.77
N ILE A 105 -3.24 3.85 7.49
CA ILE A 105 -3.98 2.81 8.21
C ILE A 105 -4.82 3.41 9.32
N ASP A 106 -4.27 4.34 10.09
CA ASP A 106 -4.98 5.02 11.18
C ASP A 106 -6.16 5.86 10.68
N LYS A 107 -6.09 6.41 9.46
CA LYS A 107 -7.19 7.15 8.85
C LYS A 107 -8.25 6.23 8.25
N VAL A 108 -7.85 5.21 7.51
CA VAL A 108 -8.78 4.27 6.85
C VAL A 108 -9.43 3.33 7.85
N LYS A 109 -8.76 2.99 8.94
CA LYS A 109 -9.19 2.04 9.98
C LYS A 109 -9.67 0.69 9.42
N PRO A 110 -8.90 0.06 8.54
CA PRO A 110 -9.31 -1.19 7.91
C PRO A 110 -9.30 -2.34 8.91
N LYS A 111 -10.24 -3.27 8.77
CA LYS A 111 -10.19 -4.58 9.44
C LYS A 111 -9.26 -5.54 8.70
N LEU A 112 -9.20 -5.40 7.37
CA LEU A 112 -8.41 -6.23 6.47
C LEU A 112 -7.59 -5.37 5.50
N VAL A 113 -6.30 -5.69 5.40
CA VAL A 113 -5.37 -5.03 4.47
C VAL A 113 -4.78 -6.06 3.52
N PHE A 114 -4.88 -5.80 2.22
CA PHE A 114 -4.20 -6.54 1.17
C PHE A 114 -2.97 -5.78 0.67
N PRO A 115 -1.77 -6.02 1.20
CA PRO A 115 -0.56 -5.52 0.58
C PRO A 115 -0.32 -6.26 -0.73
N CYS A 116 -0.39 -5.52 -1.83
CA CYS A 116 -0.26 -6.02 -3.18
C CYS A 116 1.21 -5.95 -3.62
N GLY A 117 1.90 -7.09 -3.59
CA GLY A 117 3.30 -7.17 -3.98
C GLY A 117 4.29 -7.21 -2.82
N ASN A 118 5.56 -7.37 -3.18
CA ASN A 118 6.60 -7.61 -2.21
C ASN A 118 6.99 -6.35 -1.43
N LEU A 119 7.02 -5.19 -2.08
CA LEU A 119 7.35 -3.92 -1.43
C LEU A 119 6.27 -3.51 -0.43
N ALA A 120 4.98 -3.58 -0.81
CA ALA A 120 3.88 -3.26 0.10
C ALA A 120 3.88 -4.18 1.33
N MET A 121 4.08 -5.48 1.13
CA MET A 121 4.21 -6.45 2.22
C MET A 121 5.39 -6.11 3.13
N LYS A 122 6.56 -5.80 2.55
CA LYS A 122 7.78 -5.47 3.31
C LYS A 122 7.64 -4.16 4.09
N MET A 123 7.00 -3.15 3.48
CA MET A 123 6.70 -1.87 4.13
C MET A 123 5.76 -2.04 5.32
N LEU A 124 4.74 -2.89 5.21
CA LEU A 124 3.73 -3.06 6.25
C LEU A 124 4.19 -4.01 7.37
N ILE A 125 4.52 -5.25 7.03
CA ILE A 125 4.80 -6.32 8.00
C ILE A 125 6.27 -6.77 8.05
N ARG A 126 7.17 -6.07 7.37
CA ARG A 126 8.63 -6.33 7.37
C ARG A 126 9.01 -7.75 6.90
N LYS A 127 8.18 -8.36 6.06
CA LYS A 127 8.43 -9.67 5.46
C LYS A 127 8.67 -9.53 3.96
N SER A 128 9.42 -10.47 3.38
CA SER A 128 9.69 -10.57 1.94
C SER A 128 9.38 -11.98 1.44
N GLY A 129 9.34 -12.14 0.12
CA GLY A 129 9.06 -13.43 -0.52
C GLY A 129 7.56 -13.66 -0.71
N ILE A 130 6.91 -12.77 -1.47
CA ILE A 130 5.47 -12.78 -1.73
C ILE A 130 4.95 -14.13 -2.20
N THR A 131 5.69 -14.84 -3.06
CA THR A 131 5.30 -16.15 -3.60
C THR A 131 5.03 -17.20 -2.51
N LYS A 132 5.76 -17.13 -1.40
CA LYS A 132 5.60 -18.08 -0.29
C LYS A 132 4.66 -17.59 0.82
N LYS A 133 4.38 -16.28 0.84
CA LYS A 133 3.67 -15.63 1.95
C LYS A 133 2.28 -15.12 1.57
N ARG A 134 1.98 -15.07 0.27
CA ARG A 134 0.64 -14.69 -0.20
C ARG A 134 -0.44 -15.60 0.39
N GLY A 135 -1.61 -15.08 0.62
CA GLY A 135 -2.75 -15.81 1.18
C GLY A 135 -2.62 -16.19 2.66
N SER A 136 -1.49 -15.89 3.31
CA SER A 136 -1.31 -16.13 4.75
C SER A 136 -1.76 -14.90 5.54
N SER A 137 -2.43 -15.13 6.68
CA SER A 137 -2.89 -14.05 7.55
C SER A 137 -1.82 -13.65 8.56
N TYR A 138 -1.68 -12.34 8.79
CA TYR A 138 -0.79 -11.75 9.78
C TYR A 138 -1.56 -10.71 10.59
N GLU A 139 -1.34 -10.68 11.89
CA GLU A 139 -1.84 -9.60 12.73
C GLU A 139 -0.91 -8.37 12.61
N PHE A 140 -1.52 -7.20 12.55
CA PHE A 140 -0.82 -5.93 12.54
C PHE A 140 -1.56 -4.93 13.43
N THR A 141 -0.81 -4.13 14.17
CA THR A 141 -1.34 -3.00 14.92
C THR A 141 -0.54 -1.77 14.57
N SER A 142 -1.21 -0.70 14.17
CA SER A 142 -0.57 0.57 13.86
C SER A 142 0.02 1.25 15.10
N ASN A 143 0.85 2.26 14.91
CA ASN A 143 1.42 3.03 16.03
C ASN A 143 0.36 3.74 16.87
N ALA A 144 -0.80 4.10 16.30
CA ALA A 144 -1.93 4.65 17.04
C ALA A 144 -2.81 3.57 17.73
N GLY A 145 -2.47 2.29 17.58
CA GLY A 145 -3.14 1.18 18.25
C GLY A 145 -4.30 0.56 17.46
N HIS A 146 -4.46 0.89 16.16
CA HIS A 146 -5.50 0.28 15.33
C HIS A 146 -5.09 -1.14 14.90
N PRO A 147 -5.84 -2.21 15.29
CA PRO A 147 -5.56 -3.57 14.89
C PRO A 147 -6.19 -3.88 13.53
N CYS A 148 -5.49 -4.64 12.69
CA CYS A 148 -6.04 -5.20 11.46
C CYS A 148 -5.38 -6.54 11.10
N VAL A 149 -6.05 -7.29 10.23
CA VAL A 149 -5.50 -8.49 9.60
C VAL A 149 -4.86 -8.10 8.28
N VAL A 150 -3.70 -8.66 7.99
CA VAL A 150 -2.94 -8.41 6.76
C VAL A 150 -2.81 -9.72 5.99
N VAL A 151 -3.28 -9.72 4.75
CA VAL A 151 -3.16 -10.86 3.82
C VAL A 151 -2.42 -10.44 2.57
N PRO A 152 -1.12 -10.74 2.43
CA PRO A 152 -0.36 -10.41 1.23
C PRO A 152 -0.91 -11.12 0.00
N ILE A 153 -0.96 -10.41 -1.12
CA ILE A 153 -1.40 -10.94 -2.41
C ILE A 153 -0.43 -10.52 -3.51
N TYR A 154 -0.48 -11.18 -4.67
CA TYR A 154 0.26 -10.71 -5.83
C TYR A 154 -0.18 -9.30 -6.22
N HIS A 155 0.76 -8.48 -6.69
CA HIS A 155 0.40 -7.18 -7.26
C HIS A 155 -0.47 -7.38 -8.51
N PRO A 156 -1.58 -6.65 -8.69
CA PRO A 156 -2.45 -6.79 -9.86
C PRO A 156 -1.69 -6.67 -11.18
N TYR A 157 -0.67 -5.83 -11.26
CA TYR A 157 0.19 -5.73 -12.43
C TYR A 157 0.86 -7.08 -12.78
N ALA A 158 1.38 -7.79 -11.79
CA ALA A 158 1.99 -9.10 -12.02
C ALA A 158 0.97 -10.14 -12.51
N VAL A 159 -0.28 -10.03 -12.07
CA VAL A 159 -1.38 -10.90 -12.53
C VAL A 159 -1.78 -10.58 -13.97
N LEU A 160 -1.80 -9.29 -14.34
CA LEU A 160 -2.11 -8.86 -15.70
C LEU A 160 -1.01 -9.25 -16.72
N THR A 161 0.25 -9.28 -16.30
CA THR A 161 1.39 -9.65 -17.14
C THR A 161 1.62 -11.16 -17.18
N GLU A 162 1.28 -11.88 -16.10
CA GLU A 162 1.43 -13.33 -16.00
C GLU A 162 0.10 -13.99 -15.59
N PRO A 163 -0.78 -14.33 -16.54
CA PRO A 163 -2.12 -14.88 -16.27
C PRO A 163 -2.16 -16.12 -15.38
N LYS A 164 -1.06 -16.88 -15.29
CA LYS A 164 -0.94 -18.02 -14.38
C LYS A 164 -1.15 -17.66 -12.90
N HIS A 165 -0.95 -16.39 -12.53
CA HIS A 165 -1.14 -15.90 -11.17
C HIS A 165 -2.59 -15.56 -10.85
N LYS A 166 -3.48 -15.50 -11.85
CA LYS A 166 -4.87 -15.05 -11.67
C LYS A 166 -5.64 -15.92 -10.67
N TYR A 167 -5.58 -17.23 -10.82
CA TYR A 167 -6.25 -18.14 -9.90
C TYR A 167 -5.78 -17.95 -8.46
N LEU A 168 -4.47 -17.78 -8.26
CA LEU A 168 -3.90 -17.60 -6.93
C LEU A 168 -4.31 -16.26 -6.32
N PHE A 169 -4.37 -15.19 -7.13
CA PHE A 169 -4.85 -13.89 -6.71
C PHE A 169 -6.32 -13.94 -6.27
N GLU A 170 -7.16 -14.61 -7.06
CA GLU A 170 -8.59 -14.77 -6.75
C GLU A 170 -8.82 -15.56 -5.46
N ILE A 171 -8.12 -16.68 -5.28
CA ILE A 171 -8.31 -17.52 -4.09
C ILE A 171 -7.81 -16.85 -2.82
N ASP A 172 -6.69 -16.11 -2.88
CA ASP A 172 -6.16 -15.39 -1.73
C ASP A 172 -7.14 -14.32 -1.22
N ILE A 173 -7.77 -13.60 -2.13
CA ILE A 173 -8.77 -12.60 -1.78
C ILE A 173 -10.02 -13.26 -1.22
N LYS A 174 -10.57 -14.29 -1.90
CA LYS A 174 -11.79 -14.99 -1.48
C LYS A 174 -11.67 -15.72 -0.15
N ASN A 175 -10.49 -16.18 0.22
CA ASN A 175 -10.26 -16.89 1.49
C ASN A 175 -9.98 -15.95 2.67
N ALA A 176 -9.81 -14.65 2.42
CA ALA A 176 -9.44 -13.68 3.45
C ALA A 176 -10.64 -13.04 4.16
N TYR A 177 -11.88 -13.26 3.66
CA TYR A 177 -13.12 -12.66 4.23
C TYR A 177 -14.29 -13.65 4.20
#